data_48ee3d1ac52eb3df0f65a79d8333ea4d
#
_entry.id   48ee3d1ac52eb3df0f65a79d8333ea4d
#
_cell.length_a   1.000
_cell.length_b   1.000
_cell.length_c   1.000
_cell.angle_alpha   90.00
_cell.angle_beta   90.00
_cell.angle_gamma   90.00
#
_symmetry.space_group_name_H-M   'P 1'
#
loop_
_entity.id
_entity.type
_entity.pdbx_description
1 polymer ?
#
loop_
_entity_poly.entity_id
_entity_poly.type
_entity_poly.pdbx_seq_one_letter_code
_entity_poly.pdbx_strand_id
1 'polypeptide(L)'
;MLAGVLFLGLALGQAVVKGLTPAEVEGILRQAGLAYERTDAQAFRLEMAGLTKVWLYLDFCQEERCGVLTLSAGFTLDEVPDLEAVNAWNRDRRFSRAFLDEEGTVWVESDLDLTGGVSLGAVRAFLATFGEEILHAVR
;
A
#
# COMPACT_ATOMS: atom_id res chain seq x y z
N MET A 1 -32.10 -11.61 -16.78
CA MET A 1 -31.90 -10.50 -15.84
C MET A 1 -30.83 -10.75 -14.81
N LEU A 2 -30.65 -11.95 -14.29
CA LEU A 2 -29.57 -12.28 -13.32
C LEU A 2 -28.16 -12.28 -13.93
N ALA A 3 -28.03 -12.54 -15.22
CA ALA A 3 -26.71 -12.56 -15.89
C ALA A 3 -26.08 -11.16 -16.05
N GLY A 4 -26.90 -10.09 -16.11
CA GLY A 4 -26.39 -8.72 -16.28
C GLY A 4 -25.73 -8.14 -15.04
N VAL A 5 -26.16 -8.55 -13.85
CA VAL A 5 -25.59 -8.08 -12.57
C VAL A 5 -24.23 -8.74 -12.29
N LEU A 6 -24.06 -9.98 -12.70
CA LEU A 6 -22.78 -10.71 -12.56
C LEU A 6 -21.70 -10.11 -13.45
N PHE A 7 -22.07 -9.66 -14.66
CA PHE A 7 -21.13 -9.01 -15.60
C PHE A 7 -20.63 -7.66 -15.09
N LEU A 8 -21.46 -6.89 -14.39
CA LEU A 8 -21.06 -5.58 -13.85
C LEU A 8 -20.02 -5.72 -12.75
N GLY A 9 -20.16 -6.70 -11.85
CA GLY A 9 -19.21 -6.96 -10.78
C GLY A 9 -17.83 -7.41 -11.30
N LEU A 10 -17.81 -8.23 -12.34
CA LEU A 10 -16.58 -8.68 -12.99
C LEU A 10 -15.89 -7.54 -13.74
N ALA A 11 -16.65 -6.67 -14.41
CA ALA A 11 -16.12 -5.53 -15.14
C ALA A 11 -15.42 -4.52 -14.21
N LEU A 12 -15.95 -4.27 -13.00
CA LEU A 12 -15.36 -3.37 -12.01
C LEU A 12 -14.03 -3.93 -11.47
N GLY A 13 -13.90 -5.25 -11.25
CA GLY A 13 -12.66 -5.90 -10.82
C GLY A 13 -11.57 -5.88 -11.88
N GLN A 14 -11.95 -5.79 -13.17
CA GLN A 14 -11.04 -5.77 -14.32
C GLN A 14 -10.78 -4.37 -14.86
N ALA A 15 -11.43 -3.33 -14.32
CA ALA A 15 -11.20 -1.96 -14.75
C ALA A 15 -9.71 -1.60 -14.60
N VAL A 16 -9.14 -1.02 -15.65
CA VAL A 16 -7.74 -0.62 -15.71
C VAL A 16 -7.62 0.85 -15.34
N VAL A 17 -6.70 1.15 -14.43
CA VAL A 17 -6.39 2.51 -14.01
C VAL A 17 -4.93 2.83 -14.34
N LYS A 18 -4.69 4.03 -14.88
CA LYS A 18 -3.34 4.53 -15.20
C LYS A 18 -2.89 5.60 -14.22
N GLY A 19 -3.66 5.84 -13.21
CA GLY A 19 -3.42 6.78 -12.14
C GLY A 19 -4.65 6.84 -11.26
N LEU A 20 -4.49 7.33 -10.04
CA LEU A 20 -5.58 7.47 -9.08
C LEU A 20 -5.53 8.85 -8.44
N THR A 21 -6.72 9.42 -8.25
CA THR A 21 -6.88 10.64 -7.45
C THR A 21 -7.01 10.27 -5.97
N PRO A 22 -6.76 11.21 -5.04
CA PRO A 22 -7.01 10.96 -3.61
C PRO A 22 -8.45 10.49 -3.32
N ALA A 23 -9.44 11.07 -3.99
CA ALA A 23 -10.84 10.68 -3.81
C ALA A 23 -11.09 9.23 -4.25
N GLU A 24 -10.49 8.82 -5.35
CA GLU A 24 -10.58 7.43 -5.83
C GLU A 24 -9.89 6.46 -4.84
N VAL A 25 -8.74 6.85 -4.29
CA VAL A 25 -8.04 6.07 -3.26
C VAL A 25 -8.89 5.92 -2.01
N GLU A 26 -9.55 6.99 -1.55
CA GLU A 26 -10.47 6.90 -0.41
C GLU A 26 -11.58 5.87 -0.65
N GLY A 27 -12.14 5.84 -1.86
CA GLY A 27 -13.15 4.84 -2.24
C GLY A 27 -12.61 3.41 -2.15
N ILE A 28 -11.40 3.19 -2.61
CA ILE A 28 -10.73 1.88 -2.55
C ILE A 28 -10.49 1.47 -1.09
N LEU A 29 -10.00 2.38 -0.25
CA LEU A 29 -9.76 2.11 1.17
C LEU A 29 -11.05 1.76 1.90
N ARG A 30 -12.13 2.48 1.65
CA ARG A 30 -13.44 2.18 2.23
C ARG A 30 -13.95 0.80 1.81
N GLN A 31 -13.83 0.47 0.53
CA GLN A 31 -14.25 -0.85 0.02
C GLN A 31 -13.40 -1.99 0.62
N ALA A 32 -12.13 -1.72 0.90
CA ALA A 32 -11.24 -2.69 1.54
C ALA A 32 -11.50 -2.82 3.05
N GLY A 33 -12.36 -1.99 3.62
CA GLY A 33 -12.66 -2.00 5.06
C GLY A 33 -11.52 -1.47 5.92
N LEU A 34 -10.60 -0.68 5.34
CA LEU A 34 -9.47 -0.10 6.05
C LEU A 34 -9.86 1.25 6.67
N ALA A 35 -9.61 1.41 7.95
CA ALA A 35 -9.72 2.69 8.61
C ALA A 35 -8.56 3.59 8.17
N TYR A 36 -8.86 4.84 7.85
CA TYR A 36 -7.85 5.77 7.35
C TYR A 36 -8.15 7.20 7.78
N GLU A 37 -7.11 8.02 7.74
CA GLU A 37 -7.17 9.46 7.93
C GLU A 37 -6.34 10.12 6.84
N ARG A 38 -6.92 11.07 6.12
CA ARG A 38 -6.16 11.87 5.15
C ARG A 38 -5.32 12.89 5.90
N THR A 39 -4.00 12.80 5.78
CA THR A 39 -3.06 13.64 6.53
C THR A 39 -2.58 14.85 5.75
N ASP A 40 -2.53 14.74 4.42
CA ASP A 40 -2.30 15.87 3.52
C ASP A 40 -2.89 15.57 2.13
N ALA A 41 -2.58 16.42 1.15
CA ALA A 41 -3.16 16.30 -0.19
C ALA A 41 -2.86 14.95 -0.87
N GLN A 42 -1.75 14.30 -0.52
CA GLN A 42 -1.25 13.10 -1.18
C GLN A 42 -0.84 12.00 -0.19
N ALA A 43 -1.35 12.05 1.04
CA ALA A 43 -0.98 11.07 2.05
C ALA A 43 -2.16 10.68 2.93
N PHE A 44 -2.19 9.40 3.27
CA PHE A 44 -3.17 8.80 4.18
C PHE A 44 -2.43 8.01 5.24
N ARG A 45 -2.90 8.12 6.47
CA ARG A 45 -2.51 7.21 7.55
C ARG A 45 -3.55 6.10 7.61
N LEU A 46 -3.10 4.86 7.66
CA LEU A 46 -3.96 3.68 7.65
C LEU A 46 -3.82 2.92 8.97
N GLU A 47 -4.90 2.25 9.36
CA GLU A 47 -4.82 1.17 10.32
C GLU A 47 -4.81 -0.15 9.55
N MET A 48 -3.74 -0.91 9.69
CA MET A 48 -3.54 -2.14 8.92
C MET A 48 -2.79 -3.16 9.77
N ALA A 49 -3.28 -4.39 9.78
CA ALA A 49 -2.65 -5.49 10.53
C ALA A 49 -2.42 -5.18 12.02
N GLY A 50 -3.31 -4.40 12.63
CA GLY A 50 -3.19 -3.98 14.02
C GLY A 50 -2.20 -2.83 14.26
N LEU A 51 -1.62 -2.26 13.22
CA LEU A 51 -0.66 -1.16 13.30
C LEU A 51 -1.32 0.15 12.90
N THR A 52 -0.90 1.25 13.54
CA THR A 52 -1.40 2.61 13.29
C THR A 52 -0.38 3.49 12.57
N LYS A 53 0.88 3.05 12.45
CA LYS A 53 1.95 3.75 11.74
C LYS A 53 2.15 3.18 10.34
N VAL A 54 1.07 3.15 9.57
CA VAL A 54 1.09 2.72 8.17
C VAL A 54 0.63 3.90 7.33
N TRP A 55 1.38 4.20 6.28
CA TRP A 55 1.14 5.34 5.41
C TRP A 55 0.92 4.88 3.98
N LEU A 56 0.01 5.55 3.30
CA LEU A 56 -0.16 5.43 1.86
C LEU A 56 0.14 6.79 1.25
N TYR A 57 1.14 6.84 0.39
CA TYR A 57 1.55 8.05 -0.33
C TYR A 57 1.17 7.93 -1.79
N LEU A 58 0.75 9.05 -2.37
CA LEU A 58 0.51 9.20 -3.80
C LEU A 58 1.60 10.10 -4.38
N ASP A 59 2.31 9.60 -5.39
CA ASP A 59 3.42 10.31 -6.00
C ASP A 59 3.27 10.37 -7.53
N PHE A 60 4.11 11.18 -8.15
CA PHE A 60 4.11 11.40 -9.59
C PHE A 60 2.74 11.86 -10.08
N CYS A 61 2.27 12.93 -9.47
CA CYS A 61 0.93 13.47 -9.74
C CYS A 61 0.99 14.54 -10.83
N GLN A 62 0.03 14.47 -11.74
CA GLN A 62 -0.31 15.57 -12.66
C GLN A 62 -1.72 16.02 -12.28
N GLU A 63 -1.81 17.25 -11.80
CA GLU A 63 -2.99 17.76 -11.12
C GLU A 63 -3.28 16.89 -9.89
N GLU A 64 -4.41 16.20 -9.82
CA GLU A 64 -4.73 15.33 -8.70
C GLU A 64 -4.53 13.84 -8.99
N ARG A 65 -4.18 13.49 -10.23
CA ARG A 65 -4.03 12.09 -10.65
C ARG A 65 -2.57 11.65 -10.52
N CYS A 66 -2.36 10.67 -9.68
CA CYS A 66 -1.03 10.20 -9.27
C CYS A 66 -0.73 8.82 -9.87
N GLY A 67 0.49 8.67 -10.37
CA GLY A 67 0.93 7.47 -11.08
C GLY A 67 1.55 6.38 -10.20
N VAL A 68 1.90 6.69 -8.96
CA VAL A 68 2.54 5.72 -8.06
C VAL A 68 1.88 5.76 -6.69
N LEU A 69 1.60 4.58 -6.15
CA LEU A 69 1.20 4.40 -4.76
C LEU A 69 2.36 3.79 -3.99
N THR A 70 2.66 4.31 -2.81
CA THR A 70 3.64 3.75 -1.89
C THR A 70 3.00 3.45 -0.55
N LEU A 71 3.12 2.22 -0.09
CA LEU A 71 2.76 1.83 1.28
C LEU A 71 4.03 1.77 2.11
N SER A 72 3.98 2.35 3.31
CA SER A 72 5.13 2.47 4.19
C SER A 72 4.71 2.23 5.63
N ALA A 73 5.41 1.34 6.32
CA ALA A 73 5.17 1.05 7.74
C ALA A 73 6.45 1.24 8.53
N GLY A 74 6.37 1.99 9.63
CA GLY A 74 7.50 2.28 10.50
C GLY A 74 7.41 1.48 11.80
N PHE A 75 8.54 0.92 12.23
CA PHE A 75 8.66 0.16 13.47
C PHE A 75 9.77 0.74 14.32
N THR A 76 9.42 1.13 15.57
CA THR A 76 10.40 1.47 16.58
C THR A 76 10.56 0.24 17.48
N LEU A 77 11.73 -0.37 17.46
CA LEU A 77 12.03 -1.59 18.19
C LEU A 77 12.89 -1.26 19.41
N ASP A 78 12.76 -2.09 20.48
CA ASP A 78 13.56 -1.94 21.69
C ASP A 78 15.06 -2.10 21.40
N GLU A 79 15.39 -3.02 20.50
CA GLU A 79 16.73 -3.18 19.98
C GLU A 79 16.73 -2.85 18.49
N VAL A 80 17.62 -1.94 18.09
CA VAL A 80 17.81 -1.61 16.67
C VAL A 80 18.41 -2.82 15.96
N PRO A 81 17.76 -3.37 14.92
CA PRO A 81 18.30 -4.50 14.19
C PRO A 81 19.60 -4.11 13.48
N ASP A 82 20.47 -5.09 13.28
CA ASP A 82 21.66 -4.87 12.48
C ASP A 82 21.34 -4.84 10.96
N LEU A 83 22.28 -4.34 10.19
CA LEU A 83 22.09 -4.23 8.73
C LEU A 83 21.98 -5.61 8.06
N GLU A 84 22.52 -6.65 8.67
CA GLU A 84 22.38 -8.01 8.18
C GLU A 84 20.93 -8.50 8.24
N ALA A 85 20.22 -8.21 9.32
CA ALA A 85 18.80 -8.54 9.47
C ALA A 85 17.95 -7.81 8.41
N VAL A 86 18.24 -6.53 8.17
CA VAL A 86 17.57 -5.74 7.13
C VAL A 86 17.89 -6.31 5.75
N ASN A 87 19.15 -6.65 5.50
CA ASN A 87 19.55 -7.26 4.23
C ASN A 87 18.88 -8.62 4.00
N ALA A 88 18.73 -9.42 5.05
CA ALA A 88 18.03 -10.71 4.96
C ALA A 88 16.57 -10.52 4.56
N TRP A 89 15.90 -9.51 5.12
CA TRP A 89 14.54 -9.17 4.68
C TRP A 89 14.48 -8.92 3.18
N ASN A 90 15.35 -8.05 2.68
CA ASN A 90 15.37 -7.69 1.25
C ASN A 90 15.74 -8.86 0.34
N ARG A 91 16.60 -9.77 0.80
CA ARG A 91 16.98 -10.97 0.06
C ARG A 91 15.84 -11.99 -0.02
N ASP A 92 15.13 -12.17 1.09
CA ASP A 92 14.20 -13.29 1.25
C ASP A 92 12.74 -12.91 0.97
N ARG A 93 12.39 -11.61 1.03
CA ARG A 93 11.03 -11.11 0.78
C ARG A 93 10.93 -10.48 -0.61
N ARG A 94 9.83 -10.77 -1.29
CA ARG A 94 9.62 -10.31 -2.68
C ARG A 94 8.84 -9.02 -2.78
N PHE A 95 7.86 -8.83 -1.89
CA PHE A 95 6.82 -7.81 -2.06
C PHE A 95 7.03 -6.56 -1.23
N SER A 96 8.16 -6.47 -0.55
CA SER A 96 8.52 -5.28 0.22
C SER A 96 10.03 -5.15 0.32
N ARG A 97 10.47 -3.92 0.58
CA ARG A 97 11.85 -3.62 0.93
C ARG A 97 11.89 -3.06 2.34
N ALA A 98 12.98 -3.25 3.03
CA ALA A 98 13.21 -2.68 4.35
C ALA A 98 14.44 -1.81 4.36
N PHE A 99 14.42 -0.77 5.19
CA PHE A 99 15.61 0.04 5.47
C PHE A 99 15.57 0.57 6.89
N LEU A 100 16.75 0.88 7.39
CA LEU A 100 16.94 1.47 8.71
C LEU A 100 17.27 2.94 8.52
N ASP A 101 16.53 3.83 9.16
CA ASP A 101 16.81 5.25 9.08
C ASP A 101 17.83 5.70 10.15
N GLU A 102 18.19 6.97 10.13
CA GLU A 102 19.16 7.55 11.04
C GLU A 102 18.72 7.55 12.50
N GLU A 103 17.42 7.47 12.74
CA GLU A 103 16.83 7.47 14.08
C GLU A 103 16.66 6.06 14.68
N GLY A 104 17.04 5.03 13.92
CA GLY A 104 16.89 3.65 14.33
C GLY A 104 15.51 3.05 14.09
N THR A 105 14.68 3.72 13.30
CA THR A 105 13.38 3.20 12.87
C THR A 105 13.56 2.30 11.66
N VAL A 106 12.95 1.12 11.71
CA VAL A 106 12.89 0.22 10.56
C VAL A 106 11.65 0.57 9.75
N TRP A 107 11.84 0.80 8.47
CA TRP A 107 10.75 1.03 7.52
C TRP A 107 10.61 -0.16 6.60
N VAL A 108 9.36 -0.56 6.35
CA VAL A 108 9.01 -1.56 5.35
C VAL A 108 8.12 -0.87 4.33
N GLU A 109 8.49 -0.96 3.05
CA GLU A 109 7.81 -0.22 1.99
C GLU A 109 7.55 -1.09 0.77
N SER A 110 6.51 -0.72 0.03
CA SER A 110 6.18 -1.34 -1.26
C SER A 110 5.56 -0.29 -2.17
N ASP A 111 5.92 -0.33 -3.44
CA ASP A 111 5.42 0.61 -4.45
C ASP A 111 4.59 -0.13 -5.51
N LEU A 112 3.59 0.56 -6.04
CA LEU A 112 2.82 0.11 -7.18
C LEU A 112 2.81 1.21 -8.24
N ASP A 113 3.42 0.94 -9.38
CA ASP A 113 3.42 1.84 -10.53
C ASP A 113 2.16 1.61 -11.36
N LEU A 114 1.35 2.64 -11.48
CA LEU A 114 0.09 2.62 -12.24
C LEU A 114 0.28 3.07 -13.70
N THR A 115 1.46 3.59 -14.06
CA THR A 115 1.69 4.34 -15.30
C THR A 115 1.30 3.56 -16.55
N GLY A 116 1.60 2.29 -16.62
CA GLY A 116 1.26 1.44 -17.76
C GLY A 116 -0.16 0.91 -17.74
N GLY A 117 -0.87 1.15 -16.65
CA GLY A 117 -2.22 0.63 -16.43
C GLY A 117 -2.19 -0.66 -15.61
N VAL A 118 -2.94 -0.68 -14.50
CA VAL A 118 -3.14 -1.86 -13.67
C VAL A 118 -4.64 -2.03 -13.40
N SER A 119 -5.08 -3.25 -13.10
CA SER A 119 -6.47 -3.46 -12.74
C SER A 119 -6.75 -2.97 -11.31
N LEU A 120 -8.00 -2.62 -11.02
CA LEU A 120 -8.42 -2.35 -9.63
C LEU A 120 -8.18 -3.56 -8.73
N GLY A 121 -8.32 -4.77 -9.27
CA GLY A 121 -7.97 -6.00 -8.56
C GLY A 121 -6.50 -6.03 -8.14
N ALA A 122 -5.59 -5.55 -8.99
CA ALA A 122 -4.16 -5.45 -8.65
C ALA A 122 -3.91 -4.43 -7.53
N VAL A 123 -4.64 -3.31 -7.52
CA VAL A 123 -4.54 -2.31 -6.43
C VAL A 123 -4.99 -2.92 -5.10
N ARG A 124 -6.10 -3.65 -5.10
CA ARG A 124 -6.59 -4.34 -3.88
C ARG A 124 -5.60 -5.40 -3.42
N ALA A 125 -5.04 -6.17 -4.35
CA ALA A 125 -4.03 -7.18 -4.04
C ALA A 125 -2.77 -6.55 -3.44
N PHE A 126 -2.36 -5.39 -3.94
CA PHE A 126 -1.25 -4.61 -3.40
C PHE A 126 -1.47 -4.26 -1.92
N LEU A 127 -2.65 -3.77 -1.57
CA LEU A 127 -3.02 -3.47 -0.18
C LEU A 127 -3.00 -4.73 0.69
N ALA A 128 -3.61 -5.80 0.24
CA ALA A 128 -3.69 -7.05 0.99
C ALA A 128 -2.32 -7.69 1.20
N THR A 129 -1.49 -7.71 0.16
CA THR A 129 -0.13 -8.27 0.22
C THR A 129 0.74 -7.49 1.19
N PHE A 130 0.64 -6.15 1.19
CA PHE A 130 1.40 -5.35 2.14
C PHE A 130 0.97 -5.61 3.58
N GLY A 131 -0.33 -5.77 3.83
CA GLY A 131 -0.84 -6.15 5.15
C GLY A 131 -0.22 -7.44 5.66
N GLU A 132 -0.06 -8.44 4.79
CA GLU A 132 0.60 -9.70 5.14
C GLU A 132 2.10 -9.50 5.38
N GLU A 133 2.77 -8.67 4.58
CA GLU A 133 4.20 -8.38 4.74
C GLU A 133 4.49 -7.76 6.11
N ILE A 134 3.71 -6.79 6.54
CA ILE A 134 3.94 -6.14 7.84
C ILE A 134 3.60 -7.05 9.02
N LEU A 135 2.69 -8.03 8.87
CA LEU A 135 2.47 -9.05 9.89
C LEU A 135 3.72 -9.91 10.11
N HIS A 136 4.48 -10.19 9.07
CA HIS A 136 5.77 -10.90 9.20
C HIS A 136 6.83 -10.04 9.88
N ALA A 137 6.80 -8.73 9.67
CA ALA A 137 7.78 -7.80 10.25
C ALA A 137 7.65 -7.68 11.77
N VAL A 138 6.44 -7.87 12.33
CA VAL A 138 6.18 -7.76 13.78
C VAL A 138 6.32 -9.10 14.53
N ARG A 139 6.63 -10.16 13.82
CA ARG A 139 6.93 -11.47 14.42
C ARG A 139 8.45 -11.64 14.60
#